data_d237b5f258d51bff0d1239eb993094d6
#
_entry.id   d237b5f258d51bff0d1239eb993094d6
#
_cell.length_a   1.000
_cell.length_b   1.000
_cell.length_c   1.000
_cell.angle_alpha   90.00
_cell.angle_beta   90.00
_cell.angle_gamma   90.00
#
_symmetry.space_group_name_H-M   'P 1'
#
loop_
_entity.id
_entity.type
_entity.pdbx_description
1 polymer ?
#
loop_
_entity_poly.entity_id
_entity_poly.type
_entity_poly.pdbx_seq_one_letter_code
_entity_poly.pdbx_strand_id
1 'polypeptide(L)' 'MEEANPMDEILKISGQLPTVVLEDINKRIGDWLAMGGNYTDSYIEQQLRFARRFVKE' A
#
# COMPACT_ATOMS: atom_id res chain seq x y z
N MET A 1 -3.83 3.47 -21.77
CA MET A 1 -3.18 2.70 -20.72
C MET A 1 -2.88 3.58 -19.52
N GLU A 2 -3.40 3.24 -18.43
CA GLU A 2 -3.14 4.05 -17.27
C GLU A 2 -1.94 3.55 -16.52
N GLU A 3 -1.39 4.43 -15.76
CA GLU A 3 -0.25 4.11 -14.93
C GLU A 3 -0.71 3.49 -13.64
N ALA A 4 -0.01 2.44 -13.24
CA ALA A 4 -0.26 1.84 -11.95
C ALA A 4 0.25 2.78 -10.87
N ASN A 5 -0.60 3.13 -9.93
CA ASN A 5 -0.14 3.92 -8.81
C ASN A 5 0.19 2.99 -7.63
N PRO A 6 0.87 3.49 -6.59
CA PRO A 6 1.27 2.63 -5.48
C PRO A 6 0.11 1.91 -4.82
N MET A 7 -1.04 2.54 -4.75
CA MET A 7 -2.20 1.92 -4.14
C MET A 7 -2.67 0.72 -4.94
N ASP A 8 -2.69 0.84 -6.27
CA ASP A 8 -3.07 -0.28 -7.12
C ASP A 8 -2.13 -1.46 -6.94
N GLU A 9 -0.82 -1.17 -6.82
CA GLU A 9 0.15 -2.24 -6.63
C GLU A 9 -0.05 -2.93 -5.29
N ILE A 10 -0.35 -2.17 -4.25
CA ILE A 10 -0.62 -2.76 -2.94
C ILE A 10 -1.84 -3.68 -3.02
N LEU A 11 -2.88 -3.24 -3.71
CA LEU A 11 -4.09 -4.04 -3.85
C LEU A 11 -3.81 -5.34 -4.59
N LYS A 12 -2.94 -5.29 -5.59
CA LYS A 12 -2.61 -6.49 -6.35
C LYS A 12 -1.92 -7.56 -5.51
N ILE A 13 -1.10 -7.14 -4.55
CA ILE A 13 -0.35 -8.09 -3.74
C ILE A 13 -0.98 -8.33 -2.38
N SER A 14 -2.12 -7.69 -2.11
CA SER A 14 -2.71 -7.75 -0.77
C SER A 14 -3.06 -9.18 -0.36
N GLY A 15 -3.45 -10.02 -1.30
CA GLY A 15 -3.77 -11.41 -1.00
C GLY A 15 -2.57 -12.25 -0.59
N GLN A 16 -1.37 -11.75 -0.79
CA GLN A 16 -0.15 -12.44 -0.44
C GLN A 16 0.43 -11.97 0.90
N LEU A 17 -0.18 -10.97 1.50
CA LEU A 17 0.34 -10.39 2.73
C LEU A 17 -0.26 -11.06 3.96
N PRO A 18 0.55 -11.24 5.02
CA PRO A 18 -0.02 -11.67 6.30
C PRO A 18 -1.08 -10.68 6.73
N THR A 19 -2.10 -11.19 7.40
CA THR A 19 -3.24 -10.35 7.79
C THR A 19 -2.82 -9.16 8.63
N VAL A 20 -1.91 -9.37 9.59
CA VAL A 20 -1.49 -8.25 10.46
C VAL A 20 -0.75 -7.19 9.66
N VAL A 21 0.02 -7.60 8.65
CA VAL A 21 0.72 -6.64 7.80
C VAL A 21 -0.28 -5.84 6.98
N LEU A 22 -1.24 -6.53 6.39
CA LEU A 22 -2.24 -5.86 5.59
C LEU A 22 -3.06 -4.88 6.41
N GLU A 23 -3.46 -5.27 7.61
CA GLU A 23 -4.23 -4.38 8.49
C GLU A 23 -3.42 -3.15 8.87
N ASP A 24 -2.13 -3.33 9.16
CA ASP A 24 -1.28 -2.22 9.52
C ASP A 24 -1.13 -1.24 8.37
N ILE A 25 -0.90 -1.76 7.17
CA ILE A 25 -0.77 -0.92 5.99
C ILE A 25 -2.05 -0.17 5.70
N ASN A 26 -3.18 -0.86 5.77
CA ASN A 26 -4.47 -0.22 5.54
C ASN A 26 -4.73 0.91 6.52
N LYS A 27 -4.38 0.69 7.77
CA LYS A 27 -4.57 1.73 8.78
C LYS A 27 -3.71 2.94 8.49
N ARG A 28 -2.45 2.73 8.12
CA ARG A 28 -1.55 3.83 7.83
C ARG A 28 -2.02 4.63 6.62
N ILE A 29 -2.45 3.93 5.58
CA ILE A 29 -2.94 4.59 4.38
C ILE A 29 -4.23 5.35 4.69
N GLY A 30 -5.14 4.73 5.45
CA GLY A 30 -6.37 5.41 5.82
C GLY A 30 -6.12 6.67 6.61
N ASP A 31 -5.18 6.63 7.55
CA ASP A 31 -4.83 7.80 8.34
C ASP A 31 -4.25 8.90 7.45
N TRP A 32 -3.39 8.51 6.50
CA TRP A 32 -2.77 9.47 5.59
C TRP A 32 -3.82 10.17 4.74
N LEU A 33 -4.76 9.42 4.20
CA LEU A 33 -5.80 9.99 3.36
C LEU A 33 -6.73 10.88 4.18
N ALA A 34 -6.99 10.50 5.43
CA ALA A 34 -7.84 11.31 6.31
C ALA A 34 -7.20 12.66 6.63
N MET A 35 -5.87 12.73 6.58
CA MET A 35 -5.15 13.97 6.82
C MET A 35 -4.99 14.81 5.55
N GLY A 36 -5.57 14.38 4.46
CA GLY A 36 -5.50 15.14 3.21
C GLY A 36 -4.46 14.63 2.23
N GLY A 37 -3.88 13.47 2.48
CA GLY A 37 -2.91 12.89 1.57
C GLY A 37 -3.57 12.31 0.34
N ASN A 38 -2.75 11.97 -0.65
CA ASN A 38 -3.22 11.40 -1.90
C ASN A 38 -2.67 9.99 -2.09
N TYR A 39 -3.38 9.21 -2.90
CA TYR A 39 -2.97 7.84 -3.19
C TYR A 39 -1.64 7.76 -3.92
N THR A 40 -1.23 8.85 -4.56
CA THR A 40 0.01 8.86 -5.34
C THR A 40 1.18 9.45 -4.58
N ASP A 41 0.99 9.80 -3.32
CA ASP A 41 2.05 10.40 -2.52
C ASP A 41 3.16 9.39 -2.24
N SER A 42 4.36 9.89 -2.01
CA SER A 42 5.50 9.04 -1.71
C SER A 42 5.28 8.22 -0.44
N TYR A 43 4.46 8.70 0.47
CA TYR A 43 4.13 7.95 1.67
C TYR A 43 3.47 6.61 1.32
N ILE A 44 2.57 6.63 0.34
CA ILE A 44 1.91 5.40 -0.11
C ILE A 44 2.94 4.48 -0.78
N GLU A 45 3.87 5.06 -1.52
CA GLU A 45 4.94 4.29 -2.13
C GLU A 45 5.80 3.58 -1.09
N GLN A 46 6.04 4.25 0.04
CA GLN A 46 6.78 3.62 1.12
C GLN A 46 6.04 2.41 1.67
N GLN A 47 4.72 2.50 1.76
CA GLN A 47 3.93 1.36 2.20
C GLN A 47 4.02 0.21 1.20
N LEU A 48 4.05 0.52 -0.08
CA LEU A 48 4.20 -0.50 -1.10
C LEU A 48 5.55 -1.21 -0.97
N ARG A 49 6.62 -0.46 -0.75
CA ARG A 49 7.95 -1.07 -0.57
C ARG A 49 7.98 -1.97 0.64
N PHE A 50 7.34 -1.53 1.71
CA PHE A 50 7.25 -2.35 2.91
C PHE A 50 6.48 -3.64 2.63
N ALA A 51 5.36 -3.52 1.93
CA ALA A 51 4.53 -4.67 1.60
C ALA A 51 5.29 -5.69 0.75
N ARG A 52 6.09 -5.22 -0.18
CA ARG A 52 6.82 -6.11 -1.08
C ARG A 52 7.81 -7.01 -0.36
N ARG A 53 8.22 -6.62 0.83
CA ARG A 53 9.13 -7.46 1.61
C ARG A 53 8.51 -8.79 2.00
N PHE A 54 7.19 -8.85 2.01
CA PHE A 54 6.46 -10.04 2.41
C PHE A 54 5.98 -10.88 1.22
N VAL A 55 6.25 -10.42 0.02
CA VAL A 55 5.84 -11.12 -1.19
C VAL A 55 7.03 -11.88 -1.73
N LYS A 56 6.82 -13.16 -1.97
CA LYS A 56 7.88 -13.99 -2.55
C LYS A 56 7.75 -13.96 -4.05
N GLU A 57 8.87 -13.79 -4.71
CA GLU A 57 8.90 -13.73 -6.16
C GLU A 57 9.78 -14.81 -6.73
#